data_371b594058ee7072d496a42a07b3e771
#
_entry.id   371b594058ee7072d496a42a07b3e771
#
_cell.length_a   1.000
_cell.length_b   1.000
_cell.length_c   1.000
_cell.angle_alpha   90.00
_cell.angle_beta   90.00
_cell.angle_gamma   90.00
#
_symmetry.space_group_name_H-M   'P 1'
#
loop_
_entity.id
_entity.type
_entity.pdbx_description
1 polymer ?
#
loop_
_entity_poly.entity_id
_entity_poly.type
_entity_poly.pdbx_seq_one_letter_code
_entity_poly.pdbx_strand_id
1 'polypeptide(L)'
;ELEAVFRGAGWNVIKVIWGSKWDELLSLDKDGVLVNQMNNTLDGQFQRYSVESGEYIRDHFFGPDPRLREIVSHISDDELRNLPRGGHDYRKLYAAYKAATENLGSGRPTVILAKTIKGWTLGAGFEGRNSTHQIKKMTKEQLVALRDRLYLHDEIPESAIEADDPPYFRPSQDSIEYQYMMERRKALDGSIPKRSTRARRPISMPSDKPFEEMRAGSGKQEVSTTMGFTRLLRNLCRDEAIGARVVPIIPDEARTFGMDALFRELHIYAAQGQKYESVDHDLLLSYSESKKGQILEEGITEAGSMASFIAAATSYATRGIPMVPFYTFYSMFGFQRVGDLIWQAADSRARGFLLGATAGRTTLHGEGLQHQDGHSLVLASTVPACQAYDPAFAYEVGAIVQAGLERMYGATTADEDRDVFYYLTLYNENYVMPPVPADPAVADGIMRGLYRWAPGPPEPEKRATILFSGSAQGIARHAAAELAEHYNTSAELWSATSYKRLREEALGVERWNRLHPTEERRVPIVTQMLDTAAGPITAVTDFMKAVPDQIARFVPRDRPFNILGTDGMGRSDTREALRRHFEIDAGHVVVATLTGLVEAGLADVSAVSDAIARYDIDPEAIDPLNA
;
A
#
# COMPACT_ATOMS: atom_id res chain seq x y z
N GLU A 1 -4.79 -7.69 28.70
CA GLU A 1 -3.74 -7.52 27.67
C GLU A 1 -3.89 -6.18 26.96
N LEU A 2 -5.03 -5.91 26.28
CA LEU A 2 -5.24 -4.69 25.47
C LEU A 2 -5.03 -3.40 26.29
N GLU A 3 -5.55 -3.34 27.53
CA GLU A 3 -5.31 -2.23 28.44
C GLU A 3 -3.81 -2.00 28.70
N ALA A 4 -3.05 -3.07 28.93
CA ALA A 4 -1.62 -3.00 29.20
C ALA A 4 -0.82 -2.49 27.98
N VAL A 5 -1.22 -2.87 26.76
CA VAL A 5 -0.61 -2.39 25.53
C VAL A 5 -0.77 -0.86 25.38
N PHE A 6 -1.98 -0.34 25.53
CA PHE A 6 -2.20 1.10 25.46
C PHE A 6 -1.51 1.87 26.58
N ARG A 7 -1.58 1.37 27.83
CA ARG A 7 -0.88 2.00 28.96
C ARG A 7 0.64 2.00 28.75
N GLY A 8 1.20 0.89 28.27
CA GLY A 8 2.62 0.77 27.95
C GLY A 8 3.08 1.75 26.88
N ALA A 9 2.20 2.08 25.92
CA ALA A 9 2.44 3.11 24.92
C ALA A 9 2.16 4.55 25.41
N GLY A 10 1.85 4.76 26.68
CA GLY A 10 1.65 6.08 27.28
C GLY A 10 0.25 6.67 27.11
N TRP A 11 -0.74 5.90 26.64
CA TRP A 11 -2.12 6.34 26.49
C TRP A 11 -2.86 6.40 27.83
N ASN A 12 -3.81 7.32 27.93
CA ASN A 12 -4.85 7.26 28.96
C ASN A 12 -5.85 6.18 28.56
N VAL A 13 -6.19 5.28 29.51
CA VAL A 13 -7.12 4.18 29.25
C VAL A 13 -8.33 4.30 30.17
N ILE A 14 -9.52 4.40 29.58
CA ILE A 14 -10.79 4.36 30.28
C ILE A 14 -11.50 3.05 29.92
N LYS A 15 -11.78 2.23 30.93
CA LYS A 15 -12.52 0.96 30.73
C LYS A 15 -13.98 1.15 31.09
N VAL A 16 -14.87 0.86 30.15
CA VAL A 16 -16.33 0.92 30.33
C VAL A 16 -16.88 -0.48 30.15
N ILE A 17 -16.71 -1.30 31.19
CA ILE A 17 -17.05 -2.74 31.17
C ILE A 17 -18.44 -2.97 31.75
N TRP A 18 -18.73 -2.40 32.92
CA TRP A 18 -19.94 -2.59 33.68
C TRP A 18 -20.85 -1.37 33.58
N GLY A 19 -22.16 -1.59 33.41
CA GLY A 19 -23.14 -0.50 33.35
C GLY A 19 -23.46 0.08 34.71
N SER A 20 -24.23 1.17 34.74
CA SER A 20 -24.54 1.93 35.97
C SER A 20 -25.31 1.14 37.03
N LYS A 21 -26.14 0.16 36.64
CA LYS A 21 -26.82 -0.72 37.59
C LYS A 21 -25.89 -1.62 38.40
N TRP A 22 -24.64 -1.83 37.95
CA TRP A 22 -23.62 -2.54 38.69
C TRP A 22 -23.00 -1.69 39.81
N ASP A 23 -23.11 -0.36 39.76
CA ASP A 23 -22.52 0.53 40.75
C ASP A 23 -23.12 0.30 42.16
N GLU A 24 -24.43 0.01 42.22
CA GLU A 24 -25.08 -0.34 43.47
C GLU A 24 -24.50 -1.62 44.07
N LEU A 25 -24.38 -2.68 43.25
CA LEU A 25 -23.80 -3.96 43.68
C LEU A 25 -22.33 -3.79 44.11
N LEU A 26 -21.56 -3.02 43.36
CA LEU A 26 -20.19 -2.72 43.70
C LEU A 26 -20.05 -1.90 45.01
N SER A 27 -21.03 -1.07 45.31
CA SER A 27 -21.05 -0.31 46.57
C SER A 27 -21.29 -1.22 47.81
N LEU A 28 -21.92 -2.36 47.60
CA LEU A 28 -22.14 -3.40 48.61
C LEU A 28 -20.95 -4.35 48.80
N ASP A 29 -20.01 -4.36 47.86
CA ASP A 29 -18.84 -5.26 47.84
C ASP A 29 -17.73 -4.75 48.76
N LYS A 30 -17.90 -4.89 50.07
CA LYS A 30 -16.94 -4.43 51.08
C LYS A 30 -15.63 -5.22 51.10
N ASP A 31 -15.73 -6.49 50.75
CA ASP A 31 -14.59 -7.44 50.82
C ASP A 31 -13.94 -7.67 49.47
N GLY A 32 -14.37 -7.02 48.40
CA GLY A 32 -13.86 -7.17 47.05
C GLY A 32 -14.19 -8.52 46.40
N VAL A 33 -15.15 -9.28 46.96
CA VAL A 33 -15.51 -10.60 46.43
C VAL A 33 -16.19 -10.51 45.07
N LEU A 34 -17.00 -9.47 44.83
CA LEU A 34 -17.64 -9.24 43.54
C LEU A 34 -16.60 -8.80 42.48
N VAL A 35 -15.74 -7.89 42.82
CA VAL A 35 -14.62 -7.47 41.93
C VAL A 35 -13.73 -8.66 41.59
N ASN A 36 -13.44 -9.53 42.55
CA ASN A 36 -12.65 -10.74 42.31
C ASN A 36 -13.38 -11.73 41.38
N GLN A 37 -14.70 -11.94 41.58
CA GLN A 37 -15.51 -12.75 40.68
C GLN A 37 -15.55 -12.20 39.27
N MET A 38 -15.71 -10.89 39.11
CA MET A 38 -15.65 -10.21 37.82
C MET A 38 -14.31 -10.42 37.10
N ASN A 39 -13.21 -10.29 37.82
CA ASN A 39 -11.85 -10.44 37.25
C ASN A 39 -11.52 -11.89 36.88
N ASN A 40 -12.08 -12.86 37.58
CA ASN A 40 -11.84 -14.28 37.34
C ASN A 40 -12.81 -14.93 36.35
N THR A 41 -13.87 -14.22 35.94
CA THR A 41 -14.83 -14.72 34.95
C THR A 41 -14.20 -14.78 33.57
N LEU A 42 -14.14 -15.97 32.98
CA LEU A 42 -13.63 -16.19 31.64
C LEU A 42 -14.52 -15.56 30.57
N ASP A 43 -13.94 -15.15 29.45
CA ASP A 43 -14.67 -14.50 28.35
C ASP A 43 -15.87 -15.33 27.85
N GLY A 44 -15.73 -16.67 27.75
CA GLY A 44 -16.81 -17.56 27.33
C GLY A 44 -17.95 -17.61 28.35
N GLN A 45 -17.66 -17.59 29.65
CA GLN A 45 -18.67 -17.51 30.72
C GLN A 45 -19.35 -16.14 30.68
N PHE A 46 -18.59 -15.08 30.49
CA PHE A 46 -19.13 -13.73 30.39
C PHE A 46 -20.07 -13.57 29.19
N GLN A 47 -19.75 -14.20 28.06
CA GLN A 47 -20.63 -14.28 26.89
C GLN A 47 -21.91 -15.09 27.26
N ARG A 48 -21.77 -16.24 27.91
CA ARG A 48 -22.88 -17.08 28.29
C ARG A 48 -23.89 -16.35 29.20
N TYR A 49 -23.42 -15.60 30.19
CA TYR A 49 -24.27 -14.78 31.05
C TYR A 49 -25.05 -13.68 30.29
N SER A 50 -24.65 -13.31 29.08
CA SER A 50 -25.42 -12.36 28.27
C SER A 50 -26.65 -12.96 27.56
N VAL A 51 -26.74 -14.31 27.49
CA VAL A 51 -27.79 -15.02 26.75
C VAL A 51 -28.66 -15.91 27.64
N GLU A 52 -28.22 -16.21 28.86
CA GLU A 52 -28.90 -17.10 29.81
C GLU A 52 -29.91 -16.35 30.66
N SER A 53 -30.70 -17.12 31.45
CA SER A 53 -31.70 -16.59 32.39
C SER A 53 -31.05 -15.90 33.59
N GLY A 54 -31.80 -15.06 34.29
CA GLY A 54 -31.35 -14.47 35.55
C GLY A 54 -31.11 -15.51 36.65
N GLU A 55 -31.92 -16.57 36.68
CA GLU A 55 -31.72 -17.72 37.56
C GLU A 55 -30.33 -18.36 37.31
N TYR A 56 -29.98 -18.58 36.03
CA TYR A 56 -28.65 -19.09 35.66
C TYR A 56 -27.53 -18.16 36.13
N ILE A 57 -27.67 -16.84 35.97
CA ILE A 57 -26.70 -15.85 36.41
C ILE A 57 -26.56 -15.88 37.93
N ARG A 58 -27.69 -15.97 38.66
CA ARG A 58 -27.71 -16.08 40.11
C ARG A 58 -26.93 -17.29 40.60
N ASP A 59 -27.19 -18.45 39.99
CA ASP A 59 -26.56 -19.70 40.42
C ASP A 59 -25.08 -19.84 40.02
N HIS A 60 -24.72 -19.35 38.86
CA HIS A 60 -23.37 -19.62 38.30
C HIS A 60 -22.40 -18.45 38.46
N PHE A 61 -22.89 -17.20 38.43
CA PHE A 61 -22.00 -16.04 38.65
C PHE A 61 -21.99 -15.66 40.15
N PHE A 62 -23.12 -15.56 40.77
CA PHE A 62 -23.22 -15.18 42.19
C PHE A 62 -23.22 -16.38 43.15
N GLY A 63 -23.59 -17.56 42.67
CA GLY A 63 -23.76 -18.76 43.47
C GLY A 63 -22.52 -19.35 44.13
N PRO A 64 -21.31 -19.23 43.55
CA PRO A 64 -20.10 -19.82 44.11
C PRO A 64 -19.70 -19.31 45.50
N ASP A 65 -20.06 -18.09 45.86
CA ASP A 65 -19.76 -17.51 47.18
C ASP A 65 -21.04 -17.01 47.88
N PRO A 66 -21.32 -17.39 49.13
CA PRO A 66 -22.49 -16.92 49.87
C PRO A 66 -22.60 -15.38 49.95
N ARG A 67 -21.47 -14.68 50.04
CA ARG A 67 -21.43 -13.21 50.08
C ARG A 67 -21.92 -12.59 48.76
N LEU A 68 -21.62 -13.22 47.62
CA LEU A 68 -22.14 -12.80 46.33
C LEU A 68 -23.67 -12.99 46.25
N ARG A 69 -24.18 -14.10 46.77
CA ARG A 69 -25.63 -14.34 46.86
C ARG A 69 -26.33 -13.29 47.72
N GLU A 70 -25.72 -12.89 48.82
CA GLU A 70 -26.25 -11.85 49.70
C GLU A 70 -26.35 -10.50 48.98
N ILE A 71 -25.32 -10.12 48.26
CA ILE A 71 -25.28 -8.86 47.47
C ILE A 71 -26.50 -8.76 46.53
N VAL A 72 -26.95 -9.86 45.94
CA VAL A 72 -28.08 -9.89 44.96
C VAL A 72 -29.36 -10.47 45.52
N SER A 73 -29.48 -10.65 46.84
CA SER A 73 -30.67 -11.25 47.47
C SER A 73 -31.95 -10.46 47.24
N HIS A 74 -31.83 -9.16 47.06
CA HIS A 74 -32.93 -8.22 46.84
C HIS A 74 -33.27 -8.00 45.35
N ILE A 75 -32.54 -8.59 44.45
CA ILE A 75 -32.69 -8.40 43.00
C ILE A 75 -33.43 -9.60 42.39
N SER A 76 -34.41 -9.35 41.55
CA SER A 76 -35.12 -10.40 40.81
C SER A 76 -34.25 -10.98 39.69
N ASP A 77 -34.62 -12.16 39.20
CA ASP A 77 -33.92 -12.79 38.07
C ASP A 77 -34.04 -11.98 36.79
N ASP A 78 -35.16 -11.32 36.56
CA ASP A 78 -35.31 -10.40 35.41
C ASP A 78 -34.39 -9.21 35.51
N GLU A 79 -34.21 -8.65 36.69
CA GLU A 79 -33.24 -7.54 36.88
C GLU A 79 -31.81 -8.01 36.72
N LEU A 80 -31.44 -9.20 37.21
CA LEU A 80 -30.11 -9.79 37.01
C LEU A 80 -29.80 -9.99 35.53
N ARG A 81 -30.77 -10.52 34.77
CA ARG A 81 -30.64 -10.69 33.33
C ARG A 81 -30.45 -9.37 32.60
N ASN A 82 -31.09 -8.31 33.06
CA ASN A 82 -31.07 -6.97 32.45
C ASN A 82 -29.98 -6.04 33.00
N LEU A 83 -28.99 -6.58 33.72
CA LEU A 83 -27.82 -5.80 34.13
C LEU A 83 -26.99 -5.37 32.89
N PRO A 84 -26.86 -4.06 32.61
CA PRO A 84 -26.28 -3.59 31.36
C PRO A 84 -24.76 -3.78 31.32
N ARG A 85 -24.22 -3.98 30.10
CA ARG A 85 -22.81 -3.84 29.84
C ARG A 85 -22.47 -2.35 29.69
N GLY A 86 -21.25 -1.97 30.09
CA GLY A 86 -20.83 -0.57 30.09
C GLY A 86 -20.91 0.10 28.72
N GLY A 87 -20.51 -0.63 27.66
CA GLY A 87 -20.54 -0.11 26.30
C GLY A 87 -21.95 0.13 25.71
N HIS A 88 -23.01 -0.32 26.43
CA HIS A 88 -24.42 -0.06 26.09
C HIS A 88 -25.10 0.86 27.11
N ASP A 89 -24.35 1.37 28.09
CA ASP A 89 -24.83 2.30 29.10
C ASP A 89 -24.49 3.74 28.72
N TYR A 90 -25.49 4.51 28.32
CA TYR A 90 -25.29 5.89 27.86
C TYR A 90 -24.69 6.81 28.93
N ARG A 91 -25.01 6.60 30.21
CA ARG A 91 -24.43 7.39 31.30
C ARG A 91 -22.95 7.15 31.47
N LYS A 92 -22.54 5.86 31.43
CA LYS A 92 -21.13 5.45 31.50
C LYS A 92 -20.34 5.93 30.28
N LEU A 93 -20.92 5.78 29.08
CA LEU A 93 -20.30 6.27 27.85
C LEU A 93 -20.15 7.79 27.85
N TYR A 94 -21.19 8.51 28.24
CA TYR A 94 -21.12 9.97 28.37
C TYR A 94 -20.00 10.39 29.34
N ALA A 95 -19.93 9.78 30.53
CA ALA A 95 -18.89 10.07 31.51
C ALA A 95 -17.47 9.77 30.97
N ALA A 96 -17.31 8.67 30.23
CA ALA A 96 -16.03 8.31 29.60
C ALA A 96 -15.62 9.32 28.53
N TYR A 97 -16.53 9.71 27.62
CA TYR A 97 -16.24 10.74 26.61
C TYR A 97 -15.97 12.09 27.25
N LYS A 98 -16.72 12.49 28.28
CA LYS A 98 -16.48 13.73 29.02
C LYS A 98 -15.07 13.74 29.62
N ALA A 99 -14.69 12.68 30.33
CA ALA A 99 -13.35 12.56 30.90
C ALA A 99 -12.24 12.57 29.83
N ALA A 100 -12.48 11.93 28.68
CA ALA A 100 -11.54 11.95 27.57
C ALA A 100 -11.36 13.37 26.98
N THR A 101 -12.46 14.11 26.81
CA THR A 101 -12.43 15.47 26.26
C THR A 101 -11.88 16.51 27.24
N GLU A 102 -12.07 16.33 28.54
CA GLU A 102 -11.46 17.17 29.58
C GLU A 102 -9.93 17.01 29.64
N ASN A 103 -9.41 15.90 29.12
CA ASN A 103 -7.98 15.59 29.06
C ASN A 103 -7.28 16.05 27.77
N LEU A 104 -7.99 16.77 26.90
CA LEU A 104 -7.39 17.34 25.68
C LEU A 104 -6.27 18.32 26.04
N GLY A 105 -5.14 18.20 25.33
CA GLY A 105 -3.95 19.01 25.58
C GLY A 105 -2.99 18.46 26.64
N SER A 106 -3.30 17.32 27.27
CA SER A 106 -2.39 16.65 28.20
C SER A 106 -1.14 16.05 27.53
N GLY A 107 -1.10 16.00 26.20
CA GLY A 107 -0.05 15.35 25.43
C GLY A 107 -0.19 13.82 25.36
N ARG A 108 -1.26 13.27 25.93
CA ARG A 108 -1.54 11.82 25.93
C ARG A 108 -2.87 11.54 25.24
N PRO A 109 -2.93 10.69 24.22
CA PRO A 109 -4.19 10.26 23.64
C PRO A 109 -4.97 9.40 24.64
N THR A 110 -6.29 9.38 24.49
CA THR A 110 -7.18 8.57 25.34
C THR A 110 -7.86 7.49 24.52
N VAL A 111 -7.80 6.25 24.99
CA VAL A 111 -8.60 5.14 24.47
C VAL A 111 -9.72 4.78 25.43
N ILE A 112 -10.93 4.60 24.91
CA ILE A 112 -12.09 4.11 25.67
C ILE A 112 -12.34 2.67 25.25
N LEU A 113 -12.12 1.71 26.16
CA LEU A 113 -12.36 0.29 25.96
C LEU A 113 -13.77 -0.04 26.45
N ALA A 114 -14.72 -0.07 25.54
CA ALA A 114 -16.14 -0.28 25.85
C ALA A 114 -16.55 -1.73 25.60
N LYS A 115 -17.04 -2.43 26.64
CA LYS A 115 -17.56 -3.80 26.51
C LYS A 115 -18.97 -3.76 25.95
N THR A 116 -19.17 -4.38 24.79
CA THR A 116 -20.46 -4.47 24.10
C THR A 116 -20.92 -5.92 23.93
N ILE A 117 -22.17 -6.10 23.53
CA ILE A 117 -22.74 -7.40 23.17
C ILE A 117 -23.00 -7.40 21.67
N LYS A 118 -22.46 -8.40 20.97
CA LYS A 118 -22.70 -8.56 19.53
C LYS A 118 -24.20 -8.76 19.25
N GLY A 119 -24.73 -8.01 18.29
CA GLY A 119 -26.15 -8.06 17.96
C GLY A 119 -27.07 -7.45 19.02
N TRP A 120 -26.55 -6.56 19.88
CA TRP A 120 -27.34 -5.84 20.86
C TRP A 120 -28.56 -5.16 20.21
N THR A 121 -29.72 -5.22 20.85
CA THR A 121 -31.04 -4.80 20.40
C THR A 121 -31.73 -5.71 19.37
N LEU A 122 -31.03 -6.63 18.72
CA LEU A 122 -31.66 -7.54 17.74
C LEU A 122 -32.56 -8.62 18.40
N GLY A 123 -32.44 -8.83 19.72
CA GLY A 123 -33.31 -9.70 20.48
C GLY A 123 -32.79 -11.13 20.64
N ALA A 124 -33.65 -11.93 21.30
CA ALA A 124 -33.36 -13.33 21.59
C ALA A 124 -33.05 -14.11 20.29
N GLY A 125 -32.01 -14.91 20.30
CA GLY A 125 -31.53 -15.65 19.12
C GLY A 125 -30.41 -14.95 18.35
N PHE A 126 -30.22 -13.65 18.56
CA PHE A 126 -29.14 -12.85 17.96
C PHE A 126 -28.11 -12.35 18.98
N GLU A 127 -28.60 -11.74 20.07
CA GLU A 127 -27.71 -11.11 21.06
C GLU A 127 -26.77 -12.11 21.70
N GLY A 128 -25.45 -11.75 21.70
CA GLY A 128 -24.40 -12.53 22.34
C GLY A 128 -24.07 -13.88 21.69
N ARG A 129 -24.71 -14.23 20.58
CA ARG A 129 -24.54 -15.53 19.95
C ARG A 129 -23.42 -15.52 18.90
N ASN A 130 -22.64 -16.60 18.84
CA ASN A 130 -21.61 -16.78 17.82
C ASN A 130 -22.20 -16.86 16.40
N SER A 131 -23.37 -17.49 16.25
CA SER A 131 -24.10 -17.60 14.98
C SER A 131 -24.49 -16.25 14.38
N THR A 132 -24.61 -15.19 15.19
CA THR A 132 -24.96 -13.84 14.73
C THR A 132 -23.97 -13.31 13.68
N HIS A 133 -22.73 -13.77 13.69
CA HIS A 133 -21.75 -13.42 12.66
C HIS A 133 -22.16 -13.88 11.25
N GLN A 134 -22.90 -14.97 11.14
CA GLN A 134 -23.30 -15.58 9.87
C GLN A 134 -24.74 -15.28 9.46
N ILE A 135 -25.55 -14.70 10.36
CA ILE A 135 -26.95 -14.40 10.06
C ILE A 135 -27.02 -13.22 9.09
N LYS A 136 -27.60 -13.47 7.92
CA LYS A 136 -27.73 -12.46 6.84
C LYS A 136 -29.14 -11.90 6.72
N LYS A 137 -30.15 -12.61 7.20
CA LYS A 137 -31.57 -12.21 7.13
C LYS A 137 -32.28 -12.52 8.44
N MET A 138 -33.22 -11.68 8.83
CA MET A 138 -34.17 -11.91 9.91
C MET A 138 -35.45 -12.49 9.30
N THR A 139 -36.15 -13.31 10.08
CA THR A 139 -37.53 -13.71 9.73
C THR A 139 -38.48 -12.53 9.91
N LYS A 140 -39.69 -12.62 9.34
CA LYS A 140 -40.70 -11.56 9.49
C LYS A 140 -41.09 -11.35 10.97
N GLU A 141 -41.24 -12.42 11.74
CA GLU A 141 -41.52 -12.36 13.17
C GLU A 141 -40.40 -11.67 13.95
N GLN A 142 -39.13 -11.92 13.58
CA GLN A 142 -37.98 -11.27 14.19
C GLN A 142 -37.92 -9.78 13.84
N LEU A 143 -38.28 -9.40 12.60
CA LEU A 143 -38.37 -8.00 12.18
C LEU A 143 -39.48 -7.26 12.92
N VAL A 144 -40.67 -7.89 13.11
CA VAL A 144 -41.76 -7.34 13.91
C VAL A 144 -41.29 -7.13 15.36
N ALA A 145 -40.68 -8.15 15.97
CA ALA A 145 -40.16 -8.04 17.33
C ALA A 145 -39.09 -6.95 17.48
N LEU A 146 -38.22 -6.77 16.49
CA LEU A 146 -37.22 -5.69 16.46
C LEU A 146 -37.88 -4.32 16.34
N ARG A 147 -38.85 -4.16 15.42
CA ARG A 147 -39.64 -2.93 15.26
C ARG A 147 -40.30 -2.53 16.59
N ASP A 148 -40.98 -3.47 17.24
CA ASP A 148 -41.70 -3.21 18.50
C ASP A 148 -40.74 -2.86 19.64
N ARG A 149 -39.57 -3.50 19.70
CA ARG A 149 -38.51 -3.18 20.67
C ARG A 149 -37.96 -1.76 20.47
N LEU A 150 -37.90 -1.28 19.22
CA LEU A 150 -37.46 0.06 18.87
C LEU A 150 -38.60 1.10 18.95
N TYR A 151 -39.82 0.69 19.35
CA TYR A 151 -41.01 1.54 19.43
C TYR A 151 -41.38 2.18 18.07
N LEU A 152 -41.14 1.48 16.96
CA LEU A 152 -41.39 1.95 15.58
C LEU A 152 -42.66 1.32 14.98
N HIS A 153 -43.59 0.82 15.80
CA HIS A 153 -44.81 0.15 15.32
C HIS A 153 -45.77 1.12 14.58
N ASP A 154 -45.77 2.39 14.95
CA ASP A 154 -46.59 3.41 14.29
C ASP A 154 -45.99 3.88 12.94
N GLU A 155 -44.67 3.91 12.83
CA GLU A 155 -43.95 4.35 11.61
C GLU A 155 -43.76 3.22 10.61
N ILE A 156 -43.65 1.96 11.08
CA ILE A 156 -43.43 0.79 10.23
C ILE A 156 -44.58 -0.20 10.44
N PRO A 157 -45.67 -0.13 9.66
CA PRO A 157 -46.78 -1.05 9.79
C PRO A 157 -46.38 -2.48 9.44
N GLU A 158 -47.01 -3.46 10.09
CA GLU A 158 -46.69 -4.88 9.90
C GLU A 158 -46.88 -5.32 8.43
N SER A 159 -47.89 -4.75 7.74
CA SER A 159 -48.13 -5.00 6.33
C SER A 159 -46.93 -4.64 5.42
N ALA A 160 -46.11 -3.66 5.80
CA ALA A 160 -44.90 -3.31 5.03
C ALA A 160 -43.78 -4.35 5.23
N ILE A 161 -43.70 -4.95 6.45
CA ILE A 161 -42.77 -6.06 6.73
C ILE A 161 -43.22 -7.32 5.97
N GLU A 162 -44.51 -7.59 5.94
CA GLU A 162 -45.07 -8.70 5.19
C GLU A 162 -44.86 -8.59 3.69
N ALA A 163 -44.88 -7.38 3.14
CA ALA A 163 -44.63 -7.09 1.73
C ALA A 163 -43.16 -7.10 1.34
N ASP A 164 -42.21 -7.32 2.26
CA ASP A 164 -40.76 -7.21 2.08
C ASP A 164 -40.30 -5.80 1.57
N ASP A 165 -41.07 -4.77 1.85
CA ASP A 165 -40.79 -3.39 1.48
C ASP A 165 -41.00 -2.43 2.68
N PRO A 166 -40.17 -2.56 3.74
CA PRO A 166 -40.27 -1.69 4.89
C PRO A 166 -39.89 -0.24 4.52
N PRO A 167 -40.66 0.76 4.97
CA PRO A 167 -40.38 2.15 4.67
C PRO A 167 -39.05 2.58 5.28
N TYR A 168 -38.34 3.47 4.56
CA TYR A 168 -37.13 4.08 5.09
C TYR A 168 -37.49 5.14 6.15
N PHE A 169 -37.36 4.78 7.42
CA PHE A 169 -37.69 5.68 8.51
C PHE A 169 -36.71 6.86 8.60
N ARG A 170 -37.27 8.07 8.64
CA ARG A 170 -36.56 9.30 9.00
C ARG A 170 -37.39 10.08 9.99
N PRO A 171 -36.80 10.54 11.12
CA PRO A 171 -37.49 11.47 11.99
C PRO A 171 -37.94 12.71 11.22
N SER A 172 -39.15 13.17 11.49
CA SER A 172 -39.67 14.44 10.95
C SER A 172 -38.74 15.60 11.35
N GLN A 173 -38.60 16.58 10.45
CA GLN A 173 -37.81 17.79 10.75
C GLN A 173 -38.34 18.58 11.96
N ASP A 174 -39.62 18.41 12.28
CA ASP A 174 -40.29 19.05 13.43
C ASP A 174 -40.20 18.20 14.70
N SER A 175 -39.63 16.96 14.62
CA SER A 175 -39.47 16.11 15.80
C SER A 175 -38.38 16.65 16.75
N ILE A 176 -38.57 16.38 18.03
CA ILE A 176 -37.64 16.82 19.10
C ILE A 176 -36.27 16.18 18.87
N GLU A 177 -36.21 14.93 18.41
CA GLU A 177 -34.99 14.18 18.13
C GLU A 177 -34.20 14.82 16.99
N TYR A 178 -34.88 15.16 15.90
CA TYR A 178 -34.23 15.81 14.75
C TYR A 178 -33.70 17.19 15.12
N GLN A 179 -34.53 18.01 15.80
CA GLN A 179 -34.12 19.34 16.22
C GLN A 179 -32.94 19.32 17.19
N TYR A 180 -32.97 18.42 18.20
CA TYR A 180 -31.84 18.23 19.13
C TYR A 180 -30.57 17.83 18.40
N MET A 181 -30.64 16.83 17.52
CA MET A 181 -29.49 16.39 16.74
C MET A 181 -28.94 17.53 15.89
N MET A 182 -29.79 18.25 15.17
CA MET A 182 -29.36 19.33 14.28
C MET A 182 -28.78 20.53 15.03
N GLU A 183 -29.32 20.87 16.20
CA GLU A 183 -28.76 21.90 17.06
C GLU A 183 -27.31 21.55 17.48
N ARG A 184 -27.10 20.30 17.94
CA ARG A 184 -25.77 19.81 18.32
C ARG A 184 -24.81 19.77 17.12
N ARG A 185 -25.28 19.32 15.97
CA ARG A 185 -24.47 19.32 14.72
C ARG A 185 -24.11 20.72 14.28
N LYS A 186 -25.03 21.67 14.38
CA LYS A 186 -24.77 23.08 14.05
C LYS A 186 -23.73 23.70 14.99
N ALA A 187 -23.77 23.38 16.28
CA ALA A 187 -22.75 23.83 17.25
C ALA A 187 -21.35 23.27 16.95
N LEU A 188 -21.25 22.21 16.16
CA LEU A 188 -20.00 21.58 15.69
C LEU A 188 -19.70 21.89 14.21
N ASP A 189 -20.17 23.02 13.67
CA ASP A 189 -20.01 23.46 12.28
C ASP A 189 -20.63 22.51 11.24
N GLY A 190 -21.64 21.73 11.61
CA GLY A 190 -22.42 20.89 10.72
C GLY A 190 -21.95 19.43 10.65
N SER A 191 -22.23 18.77 9.53
CA SER A 191 -21.94 17.35 9.36
C SER A 191 -20.45 17.04 9.25
N ILE A 192 -19.98 15.98 9.95
CA ILE A 192 -18.58 15.53 9.95
C ILE A 192 -18.50 14.09 9.50
N PRO A 193 -17.44 13.70 8.75
CA PRO A 193 -16.81 14.51 7.72
C PRO A 193 -17.69 14.55 6.49
N LYS A 194 -17.77 15.68 5.84
CA LYS A 194 -18.35 15.71 4.51
C LYS A 194 -17.30 15.17 3.55
N ARG A 195 -17.49 13.97 3.02
CA ARG A 195 -16.62 13.44 1.98
C ARG A 195 -16.63 14.38 0.78
N SER A 196 -15.44 14.80 0.37
CA SER A 196 -15.24 15.57 -0.85
C SER A 196 -14.21 14.85 -1.71
N THR A 197 -14.54 14.62 -2.97
CA THR A 197 -13.59 14.08 -3.96
C THR A 197 -12.76 15.19 -4.60
N ARG A 198 -13.13 16.44 -4.35
CA ARG A 198 -12.46 17.63 -4.91
C ARG A 198 -11.74 18.40 -3.82
N ALA A 199 -10.51 18.81 -4.12
CA ALA A 199 -9.76 19.72 -3.28
C ALA A 199 -10.43 21.08 -3.23
N ARG A 200 -10.61 21.65 -2.04
CA ARG A 200 -11.07 23.05 -1.87
C ARG A 200 -10.00 24.06 -2.27
N ARG A 201 -8.73 23.68 -2.12
CA ARG A 201 -7.56 24.47 -2.50
C ARG A 201 -6.67 23.61 -3.37
N PRO A 202 -6.94 23.49 -4.68
CA PRO A 202 -6.10 22.71 -5.58
C PRO A 202 -4.67 23.24 -5.58
N ILE A 203 -3.72 22.42 -5.99
CA ILE A 203 -2.33 22.83 -6.22
C ILE A 203 -2.13 23.15 -7.70
N SER A 204 -1.28 24.12 -7.97
CA SER A 204 -0.76 24.34 -9.31
C SER A 204 0.34 23.31 -9.61
N MET A 205 0.40 22.84 -10.84
CA MET A 205 1.45 21.91 -11.24
C MET A 205 2.82 22.61 -11.26
N PRO A 206 3.92 21.88 -10.95
CA PRO A 206 5.24 22.44 -11.06
C PRO A 206 5.57 22.79 -12.50
N SER A 207 6.50 23.72 -12.67
CA SER A 207 7.09 23.99 -13.98
C SER A 207 7.93 22.80 -14.47
N ASP A 208 8.43 22.87 -15.70
CA ASP A 208 9.37 21.87 -16.23
C ASP A 208 10.74 21.86 -15.54
N LYS A 209 11.10 22.97 -14.90
CA LYS A 209 12.42 23.18 -14.29
C LYS A 209 12.88 22.07 -13.33
N PRO A 210 12.05 21.54 -12.41
CA PRO A 210 12.45 20.44 -11.54
C PRO A 210 12.89 19.17 -12.29
N PHE A 211 12.41 18.98 -13.53
CA PHE A 211 12.63 17.77 -14.33
C PHE A 211 13.76 17.90 -15.36
N GLU A 212 14.27 19.11 -15.61
CA GLU A 212 15.30 19.36 -16.63
C GLU A 212 16.59 18.56 -16.38
N GLU A 213 17.04 18.51 -15.11
CA GLU A 213 18.23 17.74 -14.72
C GLU A 213 18.07 16.25 -15.06
N MET A 214 16.88 15.69 -14.87
CA MET A 214 16.61 14.28 -15.19
C MET A 214 16.67 14.02 -16.69
N ARG A 215 16.18 14.93 -17.51
CA ARG A 215 16.18 14.83 -18.98
C ARG A 215 17.57 14.99 -19.58
N ALA A 216 18.44 15.77 -18.94
CA ALA A 216 19.79 16.05 -19.45
C ALA A 216 20.75 14.85 -19.32
N GLY A 217 20.43 13.88 -18.45
CA GLY A 217 21.35 12.79 -18.10
C GLY A 217 22.51 13.26 -17.19
N SER A 218 23.44 12.37 -16.90
CA SER A 218 24.52 12.62 -15.93
C SER A 218 25.88 12.99 -16.56
N GLY A 219 25.96 13.15 -17.87
CA GLY A 219 27.21 13.39 -18.58
C GLY A 219 28.19 12.22 -18.45
N LYS A 220 29.31 12.43 -17.75
CA LYS A 220 30.31 11.38 -17.46
C LYS A 220 30.17 10.82 -16.03
N GLN A 221 29.33 11.42 -15.21
CA GLN A 221 29.16 11.00 -13.81
C GLN A 221 28.28 9.76 -13.74
N GLU A 222 28.72 8.76 -13.01
CA GLU A 222 27.86 7.63 -12.64
C GLU A 222 26.92 8.01 -11.49
N VAL A 223 25.64 7.75 -11.66
CA VAL A 223 24.57 8.11 -10.72
C VAL A 223 23.59 6.94 -10.65
N SER A 224 23.06 6.67 -9.47
CA SER A 224 21.98 5.70 -9.30
C SER A 224 20.61 6.33 -9.55
N THR A 225 19.58 5.52 -9.82
CA THR A 225 18.19 6.02 -9.91
C THR A 225 17.71 6.56 -8.56
N THR A 226 18.18 6.02 -7.42
CA THR A 226 17.92 6.55 -6.08
C THR A 226 18.45 8.00 -5.95
N MET A 227 19.70 8.26 -6.36
CA MET A 227 20.26 9.60 -6.33
C MET A 227 19.58 10.55 -7.32
N GLY A 228 19.21 10.04 -8.51
CA GLY A 228 18.42 10.79 -9.47
C GLY A 228 17.09 11.24 -8.86
N PHE A 229 16.38 10.33 -8.23
CA PHE A 229 15.12 10.65 -7.54
C PHE A 229 15.33 11.66 -6.40
N THR A 230 16.35 11.50 -5.56
CA THR A 230 16.62 12.44 -4.45
C THR A 230 16.87 13.86 -4.96
N ARG A 231 17.57 14.02 -6.09
CA ARG A 231 17.74 15.32 -6.75
C ARG A 231 16.41 15.89 -7.26
N LEU A 232 15.60 15.06 -7.88
CA LEU A 232 14.25 15.44 -8.32
C LEU A 232 13.38 15.89 -7.14
N LEU A 233 13.37 15.11 -6.05
CA LEU A 233 12.61 15.42 -4.83
C LEU A 233 13.03 16.78 -4.26
N ARG A 234 14.34 17.04 -4.17
CA ARG A 234 14.86 18.35 -3.75
C ARG A 234 14.37 19.48 -4.66
N ASN A 235 14.41 19.28 -5.97
CA ASN A 235 13.95 20.27 -6.92
C ASN A 235 12.44 20.53 -6.80
N LEU A 236 11.64 19.49 -6.57
CA LEU A 236 10.21 19.61 -6.30
C LEU A 236 9.92 20.35 -4.98
N CYS A 237 10.67 20.09 -3.91
CA CYS A 237 10.52 20.80 -2.64
C CYS A 237 10.87 22.29 -2.75
N ARG A 238 11.72 22.68 -3.71
CA ARG A 238 12.10 24.07 -4.01
C ARG A 238 11.15 24.76 -4.99
N ASP A 239 10.29 24.04 -5.67
CA ASP A 239 9.35 24.62 -6.63
C ASP A 239 8.30 25.49 -5.93
N GLU A 240 8.10 26.72 -6.41
CA GLU A 240 7.20 27.69 -5.80
C GLU A 240 5.73 27.26 -5.81
N ALA A 241 5.32 26.47 -6.80
CA ALA A 241 3.93 26.05 -6.96
C ALA A 241 3.57 24.86 -6.06
N ILE A 242 4.47 23.87 -5.92
CA ILE A 242 4.16 22.60 -5.26
C ILE A 242 5.00 22.34 -4.01
N GLY A 243 6.16 23.00 -3.85
CA GLY A 243 7.17 22.63 -2.84
C GLY A 243 6.64 22.55 -1.42
N ALA A 244 5.79 23.50 -1.00
CA ALA A 244 5.16 23.50 0.32
C ALA A 244 4.12 22.37 0.54
N ARG A 245 3.79 21.61 -0.50
CA ARG A 245 2.85 20.48 -0.47
C ARG A 245 3.53 19.12 -0.56
N VAL A 246 4.81 19.09 -0.94
CA VAL A 246 5.60 17.86 -1.00
C VAL A 246 5.91 17.36 0.41
N VAL A 247 5.65 16.09 0.68
CA VAL A 247 5.88 15.45 1.98
C VAL A 247 6.79 14.24 1.80
N PRO A 248 8.11 14.39 1.96
CA PRO A 248 9.01 13.26 2.04
C PRO A 248 8.75 12.46 3.32
N ILE A 249 8.58 11.13 3.20
CA ILE A 249 8.34 10.21 4.30
C ILE A 249 9.38 9.11 4.24
N ILE A 250 10.04 8.84 5.35
CA ILE A 250 11.07 7.79 5.48
C ILE A 250 10.89 7.07 6.83
N PRO A 251 11.28 5.79 6.92
CA PRO A 251 11.40 5.13 8.21
C PRO A 251 12.53 5.76 9.01
N ASP A 252 13.80 5.47 8.67
CA ASP A 252 14.96 6.08 9.33
C ASP A 252 16.24 6.09 8.43
N GLU A 253 16.20 5.43 7.29
CA GLU A 253 17.37 5.16 6.45
C GLU A 253 17.68 6.28 5.44
N ALA A 254 17.51 7.53 5.81
CA ALA A 254 17.70 8.67 4.92
C ALA A 254 19.07 8.68 4.23
N ARG A 255 20.13 8.24 4.91
CA ARG A 255 21.49 8.16 4.34
C ARG A 255 21.59 7.09 3.25
N THR A 256 20.97 5.94 3.44
CA THR A 256 20.93 4.86 2.44
C THR A 256 20.24 5.32 1.15
N PHE A 257 19.26 6.19 1.27
CA PHE A 257 18.50 6.74 0.15
C PHE A 257 19.10 8.06 -0.38
N GLY A 258 20.25 8.52 0.16
CA GLY A 258 20.90 9.77 -0.22
C GLY A 258 20.11 11.03 0.16
N MET A 259 19.13 10.90 1.08
CA MET A 259 18.27 11.99 1.51
C MET A 259 18.87 12.84 2.64
N ASP A 260 19.99 12.43 3.24
CA ASP A 260 20.73 13.18 4.25
C ASP A 260 21.17 14.57 3.74
N ALA A 261 21.42 14.71 2.43
CA ALA A 261 21.68 16.00 1.80
C ALA A 261 20.51 17.01 1.96
N LEU A 262 19.31 16.54 2.27
CA LEU A 262 18.10 17.35 2.45
C LEU A 262 17.93 17.86 3.87
N PHE A 263 18.61 17.29 4.87
CA PHE A 263 18.39 17.60 6.29
C PHE A 263 18.56 19.08 6.64
N ARG A 264 19.57 19.75 6.09
CA ARG A 264 19.82 21.17 6.37
C ARG A 264 18.82 22.11 5.71
N GLU A 265 18.21 21.69 4.63
CA GLU A 265 17.30 22.52 3.85
C GLU A 265 15.85 22.30 4.28
N LEU A 266 15.44 21.04 4.41
CA LEU A 266 14.06 20.68 4.69
C LEU A 266 13.82 20.38 6.16
N HIS A 267 14.81 19.98 6.89
CA HIS A 267 14.76 19.49 8.28
C HIS A 267 13.78 18.33 8.48
N ILE A 268 14.09 17.49 9.45
CA ILE A 268 13.16 16.46 9.95
C ILE A 268 12.14 17.16 10.84
N TYR A 269 10.87 16.84 10.70
CA TYR A 269 9.81 17.37 11.55
C TYR A 269 9.91 16.81 12.96
N ALA A 270 10.01 17.70 13.94
CA ALA A 270 9.93 17.38 15.35
C ALA A 270 9.02 18.39 16.05
N ALA A 271 7.91 17.93 16.62
CA ALA A 271 6.88 18.80 17.23
C ALA A 271 7.43 19.72 18.34
N GLN A 272 8.50 19.31 19.00
CA GLN A 272 9.16 20.08 20.07
C GLN A 272 10.43 20.81 19.60
N GLY A 273 10.83 20.63 18.34
CA GLY A 273 12.11 21.08 17.80
C GLY A 273 13.26 20.20 18.31
N GLN A 274 14.46 20.49 17.84
CA GLN A 274 15.67 19.76 18.25
C GLN A 274 16.03 20.05 19.71
N LYS A 275 16.12 19.01 20.53
CA LYS A 275 16.37 19.10 21.99
C LYS A 275 17.81 18.74 22.38
N TYR A 276 18.62 18.32 21.44
CA TYR A 276 19.98 17.83 21.64
C TYR A 276 20.87 18.27 20.48
N GLU A 277 22.17 18.24 20.69
CA GLU A 277 23.18 18.40 19.64
C GLU A 277 23.46 17.01 19.04
N SER A 278 23.36 16.88 17.72
CA SER A 278 23.62 15.58 17.07
C SER A 278 25.11 15.23 17.13
N VAL A 279 25.42 13.92 17.21
CA VAL A 279 26.82 13.44 17.27
C VAL A 279 27.65 13.96 16.10
N ASP A 280 27.03 14.04 14.92
CA ASP A 280 27.69 14.46 13.68
C ASP A 280 27.46 15.96 13.36
N HIS A 281 27.23 16.80 14.37
CA HIS A 281 26.89 18.22 14.18
C HIS A 281 27.91 19.01 13.37
N ASP A 282 29.19 18.62 13.43
CA ASP A 282 30.27 19.23 12.65
C ASP A 282 30.30 18.81 11.18
N LEU A 283 29.58 17.76 10.81
CA LEU A 283 29.54 17.28 9.44
C LEU A 283 28.59 18.11 8.57
N LEU A 284 28.92 18.22 7.30
CA LEU A 284 28.10 18.93 6.31
C LEU A 284 26.69 18.36 6.21
N LEU A 285 26.54 17.06 6.33
CA LEU A 285 25.27 16.31 6.24
C LEU A 285 24.78 15.88 7.63
N SER A 286 24.84 16.79 8.60
CA SER A 286 24.39 16.52 9.98
C SER A 286 22.87 16.37 10.07
N TYR A 287 22.44 15.46 10.96
CA TYR A 287 21.03 15.32 11.33
C TYR A 287 20.49 16.63 11.90
N SER A 288 19.31 17.04 11.45
CA SER A 288 18.70 18.33 11.85
C SER A 288 17.20 18.24 11.94
N GLU A 289 16.65 18.60 13.11
CA GLU A 289 15.23 18.61 13.42
C GLU A 289 14.67 20.04 13.53
N SER A 290 13.41 20.22 13.18
CA SER A 290 12.70 21.51 13.33
C SER A 290 11.20 21.32 13.50
N LYS A 291 10.56 22.24 14.24
CA LYS A 291 9.09 22.34 14.28
C LYS A 291 8.46 22.64 12.92
N LYS A 292 9.25 23.16 11.98
CA LYS A 292 8.86 23.44 10.59
C LYS A 292 9.50 22.47 9.61
N GLY A 293 10.04 21.35 10.10
CA GLY A 293 10.62 20.32 9.25
C GLY A 293 9.59 19.77 8.29
N GLN A 294 10.04 19.43 7.09
CA GLN A 294 9.18 18.93 6.01
C GLN A 294 9.31 17.42 5.83
N ILE A 295 10.42 16.82 6.26
CA ILE A 295 10.65 15.37 6.19
C ILE A 295 9.98 14.72 7.41
N LEU A 296 9.11 13.75 7.16
CA LEU A 296 8.56 12.88 8.21
C LEU A 296 9.46 11.64 8.34
N GLU A 297 10.19 11.55 9.45
CA GLU A 297 10.97 10.37 9.82
C GLU A 297 10.25 9.68 10.98
N GLU A 298 9.71 8.49 10.69
CA GLU A 298 8.77 7.80 11.59
C GLU A 298 9.46 6.79 12.54
N GLY A 299 10.76 6.57 12.36
CA GLY A 299 11.49 5.46 12.94
C GLY A 299 11.36 4.18 12.10
N ILE A 300 12.06 3.10 12.51
CA ILE A 300 12.02 1.81 11.78
C ILE A 300 10.63 1.17 11.97
N THR A 301 9.64 1.74 11.32
CA THR A 301 8.26 1.27 11.31
C THR A 301 7.60 1.61 9.98
N GLU A 302 7.56 0.67 9.07
CA GLU A 302 6.90 0.83 7.77
C GLU A 302 5.39 1.06 7.94
N ALA A 303 4.79 0.48 8.98
CA ALA A 303 3.36 0.69 9.28
C ALA A 303 3.06 2.13 9.71
N GLY A 304 3.90 2.74 10.55
CA GLY A 304 3.79 4.16 10.93
C GLY A 304 3.97 5.08 9.73
N SER A 305 5.02 4.82 8.92
CA SER A 305 5.29 5.59 7.70
C SER A 305 4.15 5.48 6.69
N MET A 306 3.56 4.28 6.52
CA MET A 306 2.42 4.07 5.62
C MET A 306 1.15 4.76 6.13
N ALA A 307 0.94 4.82 7.45
CA ALA A 307 -0.16 5.58 8.05
C ALA A 307 -0.01 7.09 7.78
N SER A 308 1.18 7.65 7.91
CA SER A 308 1.49 9.03 7.54
C SER A 308 1.31 9.28 6.05
N PHE A 309 1.71 8.32 5.20
CA PHE A 309 1.43 8.39 3.76
C PHE A 309 -0.07 8.47 3.47
N ILE A 310 -0.88 7.58 4.05
CA ILE A 310 -2.35 7.58 3.86
C ILE A 310 -2.95 8.90 4.33
N ALA A 311 -2.52 9.43 5.48
CA ALA A 311 -3.01 10.70 6.00
C ALA A 311 -2.72 11.88 5.05
N ALA A 312 -1.49 11.96 4.52
CA ALA A 312 -1.12 12.98 3.54
C ALA A 312 -1.82 12.77 2.20
N ALA A 313 -1.84 11.54 1.69
CA ALA A 313 -2.40 11.15 0.40
C ALA A 313 -3.93 11.36 0.29
N THR A 314 -4.64 11.34 1.43
CA THR A 314 -6.10 11.57 1.51
C THR A 314 -6.48 12.96 2.01
N SER A 315 -5.50 13.83 2.25
CA SER A 315 -5.72 15.18 2.82
C SER A 315 -6.60 16.08 1.95
N TYR A 316 -6.62 15.85 0.63
CA TYR A 316 -7.50 16.54 -0.31
C TYR A 316 -8.99 16.35 0.03
N ALA A 317 -9.37 15.16 0.51
CA ALA A 317 -10.73 14.81 0.91
C ALA A 317 -11.01 15.17 2.37
N THR A 318 -10.09 14.88 3.29
CA THR A 318 -10.27 15.07 4.73
C THR A 318 -10.09 16.52 5.18
N ARG A 319 -9.20 17.27 4.51
CA ARG A 319 -8.87 18.66 4.84
C ARG A 319 -9.21 19.65 3.72
N GLY A 320 -9.52 19.15 2.52
CA GLY A 320 -9.74 19.97 1.33
C GLY A 320 -8.47 20.60 0.75
N ILE A 321 -7.30 20.14 1.21
CA ILE A 321 -5.97 20.64 0.84
C ILE A 321 -5.13 19.42 0.45
N PRO A 322 -4.79 19.24 -0.83
CA PRO A 322 -3.97 18.11 -1.22
C PRO A 322 -2.53 18.29 -0.74
N MET A 323 -1.93 17.21 -0.27
CA MET A 323 -0.50 17.03 -0.08
C MET A 323 0.01 16.01 -1.09
N VAL A 324 1.30 16.04 -1.37
CA VAL A 324 1.96 15.15 -2.33
C VAL A 324 3.01 14.33 -1.57
N PRO A 325 2.62 13.20 -0.98
CA PRO A 325 3.56 12.37 -0.24
C PRO A 325 4.44 11.55 -1.19
N PHE A 326 5.72 11.47 -0.81
CA PHE A 326 6.73 10.57 -1.36
C PHE A 326 7.25 9.70 -0.22
N TYR A 327 6.79 8.47 -0.14
CA TYR A 327 7.22 7.52 0.90
C TYR A 327 8.29 6.59 0.34
N THR A 328 9.52 6.73 0.84
CA THR A 328 10.68 5.92 0.46
C THR A 328 10.95 4.87 1.52
N PHE A 329 11.09 3.62 1.11
CA PHE A 329 11.34 2.47 1.96
C PHE A 329 12.24 1.45 1.25
N TYR A 330 12.84 0.53 1.98
CA TYR A 330 13.44 -0.65 1.37
C TYR A 330 12.37 -1.43 0.61
N SER A 331 12.56 -1.67 -0.68
CA SER A 331 11.53 -2.29 -1.54
C SER A 331 11.05 -3.63 -1.01
N MET A 332 11.94 -4.40 -0.37
CA MET A 332 11.61 -5.66 0.29
C MET A 332 10.58 -5.51 1.41
N PHE A 333 10.56 -4.37 2.11
CA PHE A 333 9.73 -4.19 3.29
C PHE A 333 8.42 -3.44 3.04
N GLY A 334 8.19 -2.93 1.83
CA GLY A 334 6.96 -2.26 1.47
C GLY A 334 5.77 -3.22 1.39
N PHE A 335 5.50 -3.76 0.21
CA PHE A 335 4.35 -4.65 0.00
C PHE A 335 4.35 -5.89 0.89
N GLN A 336 5.51 -6.42 1.25
CA GLN A 336 5.62 -7.60 2.10
C GLN A 336 5.20 -7.33 3.56
N ARG A 337 5.50 -6.14 4.11
CA ARG A 337 5.17 -5.80 5.50
C ARG A 337 3.88 -5.01 5.65
N VAL A 338 3.58 -4.12 4.71
CA VAL A 338 2.46 -3.18 4.81
C VAL A 338 1.50 -3.27 3.62
N GLY A 339 1.46 -4.41 2.93
CA GLY A 339 0.57 -4.65 1.78
C GLY A 339 -0.90 -4.40 2.12
N ASP A 340 -1.33 -4.75 3.33
CA ASP A 340 -2.69 -4.49 3.83
C ASP A 340 -2.98 -2.98 3.93
N LEU A 341 -2.03 -2.19 4.44
CA LEU A 341 -2.16 -0.74 4.49
C LEU A 341 -2.07 -0.10 3.09
N ILE A 342 -1.30 -0.68 2.17
CA ILE A 342 -1.27 -0.26 0.76
C ILE A 342 -2.64 -0.54 0.10
N TRP A 343 -3.27 -1.66 0.41
CA TRP A 343 -4.63 -1.95 -0.01
C TRP A 343 -5.63 -0.95 0.57
N GLN A 344 -5.52 -0.64 1.86
CA GLN A 344 -6.32 0.42 2.50
C GLN A 344 -6.11 1.79 1.84
N ALA A 345 -4.88 2.12 1.42
CA ALA A 345 -4.62 3.35 0.66
C ALA A 345 -5.42 3.39 -0.65
N ALA A 346 -5.50 2.26 -1.37
CA ALA A 346 -6.33 2.13 -2.57
C ALA A 346 -7.82 2.34 -2.26
N ASP A 347 -8.36 1.66 -1.26
CA ASP A 347 -9.76 1.81 -0.81
C ASP A 347 -10.08 3.24 -0.37
N SER A 348 -9.12 3.93 0.22
CA SER A 348 -9.25 5.31 0.68
C SER A 348 -9.02 6.35 -0.42
N ARG A 349 -8.76 5.91 -1.66
CA ARG A 349 -8.46 6.78 -2.82
C ARG A 349 -7.24 7.68 -2.56
N ALA A 350 -6.19 7.12 -2.00
CA ALA A 350 -4.94 7.81 -1.74
C ALA A 350 -4.26 8.25 -3.05
N ARG A 351 -3.55 9.39 -3.02
CA ARG A 351 -2.81 9.97 -4.13
C ARG A 351 -1.38 10.29 -3.68
N GLY A 352 -0.38 9.76 -4.34
CA GLY A 352 1.03 9.97 -3.97
C GLY A 352 1.96 8.95 -4.58
N PHE A 353 3.19 8.88 -4.07
CA PHE A 353 4.25 8.05 -4.60
C PHE A 353 4.85 7.18 -3.51
N LEU A 354 4.87 5.88 -3.75
CA LEU A 354 5.61 4.88 -2.99
C LEU A 354 6.91 4.59 -3.76
N LEU A 355 8.02 4.56 -3.05
CA LEU A 355 9.34 4.41 -3.66
C LEU A 355 10.06 3.24 -2.99
N GLY A 356 10.14 2.13 -3.70
CA GLY A 356 10.89 0.96 -3.29
C GLY A 356 12.36 1.17 -3.60
N ALA A 357 13.11 1.72 -2.65
CA ALA A 357 14.54 1.95 -2.81
C ALA A 357 15.33 0.68 -2.48
N THR A 358 16.59 0.64 -2.93
CA THR A 358 17.42 -0.57 -2.84
C THR A 358 16.77 -1.80 -3.51
N ALA A 359 16.11 -1.55 -4.64
CA ALA A 359 15.36 -2.56 -5.36
C ALA A 359 16.27 -3.62 -6.02
N GLY A 360 15.70 -4.77 -6.33
CA GLY A 360 16.36 -5.88 -7.01
C GLY A 360 17.12 -6.81 -6.08
N ARG A 361 17.51 -7.97 -6.62
CA ARG A 361 18.25 -8.99 -5.86
C ARG A 361 19.75 -8.91 -6.07
N THR A 362 20.21 -8.25 -7.11
CA THR A 362 21.64 -8.26 -7.45
C THR A 362 22.34 -6.92 -7.23
N THR A 363 21.62 -5.85 -6.95
CA THR A 363 22.18 -4.50 -6.82
C THR A 363 22.72 -4.17 -5.44
N LEU A 364 22.27 -4.86 -4.39
CA LEU A 364 22.74 -4.71 -3.02
C LEU A 364 23.84 -5.69 -2.69
N HIS A 365 25.09 -5.36 -3.07
CA HIS A 365 26.25 -6.18 -2.71
C HIS A 365 26.63 -5.97 -1.24
N GLY A 366 26.99 -7.05 -0.55
CA GLY A 366 27.42 -7.02 0.84
C GLY A 366 26.32 -6.78 1.87
N GLU A 367 25.07 -6.64 1.44
CA GLU A 367 23.91 -6.53 2.32
C GLU A 367 23.36 -7.91 2.70
N GLY A 368 22.59 -7.95 3.80
CA GLY A 368 21.88 -9.16 4.17
C GLY A 368 20.79 -9.54 3.17
N LEU A 369 20.63 -10.84 2.94
CA LEU A 369 19.65 -11.38 1.98
C LEU A 369 18.21 -10.90 2.23
N GLN A 370 17.88 -10.48 3.47
CA GLN A 370 16.56 -9.96 3.82
C GLN A 370 16.23 -8.61 3.17
N HIS A 371 17.21 -7.91 2.57
CA HIS A 371 16.99 -6.65 1.85
C HIS A 371 16.81 -6.85 0.33
N GLN A 372 17.04 -8.05 -0.18
CA GLN A 372 17.05 -8.33 -1.61
C GLN A 372 15.64 -8.63 -2.14
N ASP A 373 15.04 -7.65 -2.77
CA ASP A 373 13.69 -7.72 -3.31
C ASP A 373 13.66 -8.25 -4.75
N GLY A 374 12.99 -9.34 -4.98
CA GLY A 374 12.70 -9.87 -6.32
C GLY A 374 11.20 -9.96 -6.64
N HIS A 375 10.30 -9.52 -5.76
CA HIS A 375 8.87 -9.84 -5.87
C HIS A 375 7.90 -8.67 -5.59
N SER A 376 8.37 -7.51 -5.13
CA SER A 376 7.48 -6.38 -4.82
C SER A 376 6.63 -5.93 -6.02
N LEU A 377 7.16 -6.00 -7.25
CA LEU A 377 6.40 -5.67 -8.47
C LEU A 377 5.26 -6.67 -8.75
N VAL A 378 5.42 -7.96 -8.38
CA VAL A 378 4.34 -8.95 -8.46
C VAL A 378 3.25 -8.61 -7.45
N LEU A 379 3.62 -8.29 -6.21
CA LEU A 379 2.68 -7.87 -5.18
C LEU A 379 1.96 -6.56 -5.57
N ALA A 380 2.69 -5.58 -6.11
CA ALA A 380 2.12 -4.34 -6.62
C ALA A 380 1.11 -4.57 -7.76
N SER A 381 1.31 -5.61 -8.56
CA SER A 381 0.39 -5.95 -9.66
C SER A 381 -0.99 -6.39 -9.18
N THR A 382 -1.12 -6.79 -7.92
CA THR A 382 -2.40 -7.21 -7.32
C THR A 382 -3.27 -6.02 -6.90
N VAL A 383 -2.72 -4.82 -6.74
CA VAL A 383 -3.44 -3.63 -6.27
C VAL A 383 -3.91 -2.79 -7.45
N PRO A 384 -5.23 -2.68 -7.73
CA PRO A 384 -5.75 -2.04 -8.95
C PRO A 384 -5.36 -0.56 -9.08
N ALA A 385 -5.39 0.21 -8.01
CA ALA A 385 -5.06 1.65 -8.01
C ALA A 385 -3.56 1.94 -8.11
N CYS A 386 -2.69 0.92 -7.89
CA CYS A 386 -1.24 1.09 -7.90
C CYS A 386 -0.70 1.12 -9.33
N GLN A 387 -0.05 2.22 -9.71
CA GLN A 387 0.67 2.36 -10.98
C GLN A 387 2.14 1.99 -10.73
N ALA A 388 2.51 0.71 -10.95
CA ALA A 388 3.84 0.19 -10.64
C ALA A 388 4.77 0.29 -11.86
N TYR A 389 5.99 0.81 -11.63
CA TYR A 389 7.03 1.03 -12.64
C TYR A 389 8.39 0.57 -12.14
N ASP A 390 9.22 0.08 -13.06
CA ASP A 390 10.61 -0.35 -12.85
C ASP A 390 11.57 0.45 -13.78
N PRO A 391 11.78 1.75 -13.49
CA PRO A 391 12.57 2.61 -14.35
C PRO A 391 14.07 2.30 -14.31
N ALA A 392 14.71 2.30 -15.46
CA ALA A 392 16.16 2.10 -15.61
C ALA A 392 16.95 3.42 -15.55
N PHE A 393 16.36 4.55 -15.92
CA PHE A 393 17.07 5.81 -16.11
C PHE A 393 16.41 6.98 -15.37
N ALA A 394 17.21 7.99 -15.02
CA ALA A 394 16.73 9.17 -14.31
C ALA A 394 15.61 9.91 -15.08
N TYR A 395 15.69 9.99 -16.40
CA TYR A 395 14.64 10.63 -17.19
C TYR A 395 13.31 9.85 -17.18
N GLU A 396 13.36 8.51 -17.06
CA GLU A 396 12.15 7.70 -16.88
C GLU A 396 11.50 7.98 -15.52
N VAL A 397 12.31 8.05 -14.44
CA VAL A 397 11.83 8.45 -13.11
C VAL A 397 11.17 9.83 -13.18
N GLY A 398 11.83 10.80 -13.83
CA GLY A 398 11.31 12.15 -14.02
C GLY A 398 9.98 12.18 -14.78
N ALA A 399 9.90 11.45 -15.89
CA ALA A 399 8.68 11.38 -16.71
C ALA A 399 7.51 10.75 -15.96
N ILE A 400 7.76 9.65 -15.23
CA ILE A 400 6.71 8.97 -14.45
C ILE A 400 6.21 9.87 -13.31
N VAL A 401 7.10 10.54 -12.58
CA VAL A 401 6.71 11.45 -11.50
C VAL A 401 5.93 12.64 -12.05
N GLN A 402 6.38 13.24 -13.15
CA GLN A 402 5.70 14.38 -13.80
C GLN A 402 4.29 14.00 -14.25
N ALA A 403 4.15 12.89 -14.98
CA ALA A 403 2.85 12.39 -15.44
C ALA A 403 1.94 11.97 -14.27
N GLY A 404 2.52 11.40 -13.22
CA GLY A 404 1.80 11.04 -11.99
C GLY A 404 1.24 12.27 -11.27
N LEU A 405 2.01 13.33 -11.14
CA LEU A 405 1.55 14.60 -10.57
C LEU A 405 0.39 15.18 -11.39
N GLU A 406 0.53 15.24 -12.71
CA GLU A 406 -0.55 15.73 -13.59
C GLU A 406 -1.81 14.86 -13.48
N ARG A 407 -1.66 13.53 -13.47
CA ARG A 407 -2.80 12.62 -13.35
C ARG A 407 -3.54 12.77 -12.03
N MET A 408 -2.83 12.83 -10.90
CA MET A 408 -3.45 12.88 -9.57
C MET A 408 -3.97 14.27 -9.19
N TYR A 409 -3.31 15.33 -9.64
CA TYR A 409 -3.56 16.69 -9.15
C TYR A 409 -3.82 17.72 -10.26
N GLY A 410 -3.51 17.43 -11.51
CA GLY A 410 -3.67 18.33 -12.65
C GLY A 410 -5.12 18.77 -12.88
N ALA A 411 -5.33 19.96 -13.38
CA ALA A 411 -6.67 20.54 -13.58
C ALA A 411 -7.49 19.84 -14.68
N THR A 412 -6.82 19.26 -15.66
CA THR A 412 -7.42 18.67 -16.87
C THR A 412 -7.81 17.20 -16.71
N THR A 413 -7.33 16.50 -15.69
CA THR A 413 -7.64 15.10 -15.45
C THR A 413 -9.08 14.92 -14.96
N ALA A 414 -9.81 13.96 -15.51
CA ALA A 414 -11.14 13.59 -15.02
C ALA A 414 -11.08 13.06 -13.58
N ASP A 415 -12.12 13.33 -12.79
CA ASP A 415 -12.12 12.99 -11.36
C ASP A 415 -11.97 11.48 -11.12
N GLU A 416 -12.55 10.64 -11.99
CA GLU A 416 -12.46 9.17 -11.93
C GLU A 416 -11.07 8.62 -12.21
N ASP A 417 -10.20 9.35 -12.90
CA ASP A 417 -8.84 8.93 -13.25
C ASP A 417 -7.78 9.30 -12.23
N ARG A 418 -8.13 10.15 -11.25
CA ARG A 418 -7.20 10.72 -10.26
C ARG A 418 -6.88 9.78 -9.11
N ASP A 419 -7.76 8.85 -8.79
CA ASP A 419 -7.69 8.04 -7.58
C ASP A 419 -6.74 6.85 -7.75
N VAL A 420 -5.46 7.19 -7.96
CA VAL A 420 -4.34 6.28 -8.11
C VAL A 420 -3.16 6.75 -7.28
N PHE A 421 -2.24 5.84 -6.98
CA PHE A 421 -0.91 6.15 -6.48
C PHE A 421 0.13 5.38 -7.28
N TYR A 422 1.36 5.86 -7.24
CA TYR A 422 2.45 5.29 -8.02
C TYR A 422 3.37 4.49 -7.10
N TYR A 423 3.95 3.40 -7.62
CA TYR A 423 5.05 2.67 -7.04
C TYR A 423 6.20 2.62 -8.03
N LEU A 424 7.36 3.14 -7.65
CA LEU A 424 8.58 3.11 -8.45
C LEU A 424 9.66 2.35 -7.70
N THR A 425 10.35 1.45 -8.38
CA THR A 425 11.57 0.84 -7.89
C THR A 425 12.75 1.76 -8.14
N LEU A 426 13.66 1.86 -7.17
CA LEU A 426 14.87 2.68 -7.25
C LEU A 426 16.09 1.84 -6.85
N TYR A 427 17.17 1.99 -7.55
CA TYR A 427 18.39 1.18 -7.41
C TYR A 427 19.55 2.02 -6.88
N ASN A 428 20.47 1.39 -6.14
CA ASN A 428 21.68 2.03 -5.61
C ASN A 428 22.91 1.79 -6.48
N GLU A 429 22.80 1.02 -7.55
CA GLU A 429 23.90 0.84 -8.52
C GLU A 429 24.10 2.10 -9.34
N ASN A 430 25.37 2.57 -9.39
CA ASN A 430 25.74 3.74 -10.15
C ASN A 430 26.13 3.38 -11.58
N TYR A 431 25.63 4.12 -12.53
CA TYR A 431 26.00 4.06 -13.95
C TYR A 431 25.73 5.40 -14.64
N VAL A 432 26.35 5.61 -15.80
CA VAL A 432 26.11 6.82 -16.57
C VAL A 432 24.68 6.86 -17.06
N MET A 433 23.93 7.87 -16.63
CA MET A 433 22.55 8.11 -17.06
C MET A 433 22.56 8.80 -18.42
N PRO A 434 21.97 8.19 -19.47
CA PRO A 434 21.86 8.85 -20.76
C PRO A 434 20.85 10.01 -20.69
N PRO A 435 20.96 10.99 -21.59
CA PRO A 435 19.89 11.97 -21.80
C PRO A 435 18.63 11.28 -22.35
N VAL A 436 17.48 11.93 -22.18
CA VAL A 436 16.24 11.43 -22.78
C VAL A 436 16.40 11.33 -24.30
N PRO A 437 16.01 10.21 -24.94
CA PRO A 437 16.07 10.11 -26.40
C PRO A 437 15.21 11.19 -27.09
N ALA A 438 15.67 11.66 -28.24
CA ALA A 438 15.02 12.76 -28.97
C ALA A 438 13.67 12.37 -29.60
N ASP A 439 13.34 11.09 -29.68
CA ASP A 439 12.08 10.60 -30.22
C ASP A 439 10.92 10.99 -29.29
N PRO A 440 9.93 11.78 -29.76
CA PRO A 440 8.79 12.18 -28.94
C PRO A 440 7.91 11.01 -28.47
N ALA A 441 7.97 9.85 -29.14
CA ALA A 441 7.24 8.66 -28.74
C ALA A 441 7.77 8.03 -27.43
N VAL A 442 8.99 8.37 -27.01
CA VAL A 442 9.60 7.84 -25.79
C VAL A 442 8.79 8.18 -24.54
N ALA A 443 8.32 9.43 -24.43
CA ALA A 443 7.54 9.86 -23.27
C ALA A 443 6.24 9.05 -23.11
N ASP A 444 5.51 8.84 -24.20
CA ASP A 444 4.30 8.01 -24.23
C ASP A 444 4.64 6.53 -23.94
N GLY A 445 5.72 6.02 -24.54
CA GLY A 445 6.19 4.65 -24.32
C GLY A 445 6.59 4.38 -22.87
N ILE A 446 7.27 5.32 -22.18
CA ILE A 446 7.57 5.22 -20.75
C ILE A 446 6.27 5.02 -19.94
N MET A 447 5.25 5.82 -20.22
CA MET A 447 3.99 5.77 -19.46
C MET A 447 3.12 4.54 -19.82
N ARG A 448 3.21 4.04 -21.05
CA ARG A 448 2.55 2.79 -21.48
C ARG A 448 3.23 1.53 -20.98
N GLY A 449 4.52 1.63 -20.60
CA GLY A 449 5.29 0.55 -20.01
C GLY A 449 6.36 -0.09 -20.90
N LEU A 450 6.51 0.33 -22.15
CA LEU A 450 7.51 -0.20 -23.09
C LEU A 450 7.87 0.82 -24.17
N TYR A 451 9.15 0.94 -24.53
CA TYR A 451 9.60 1.69 -25.70
C TYR A 451 10.95 1.16 -26.21
N ARG A 452 11.22 1.34 -27.51
CA ARG A 452 12.53 1.01 -28.09
C ARG A 452 13.56 2.05 -27.65
N TRP A 453 14.52 1.61 -26.85
CA TRP A 453 15.58 2.46 -26.31
C TRP A 453 16.71 2.71 -27.28
N ALA A 454 17.18 1.65 -27.97
CA ALA A 454 18.23 1.74 -28.96
C ALA A 454 18.02 0.72 -30.09
N PRO A 455 18.29 1.10 -31.35
CA PRO A 455 18.36 0.15 -32.45
C PRO A 455 19.59 -0.73 -32.29
N GLY A 456 19.53 -1.94 -32.79
CA GLY A 456 20.73 -2.78 -32.95
C GLY A 456 21.67 -2.26 -34.05
N PRO A 457 22.96 -2.63 -34.01
CA PRO A 457 23.91 -2.27 -35.08
C PRO A 457 23.45 -2.81 -36.45
N PRO A 458 23.69 -2.09 -37.55
CA PRO A 458 23.16 -2.45 -38.87
C PRO A 458 23.87 -3.64 -39.54
N GLU A 459 25.14 -3.87 -39.25
CA GLU A 459 25.99 -4.81 -39.99
C GLU A 459 25.65 -6.30 -39.78
N PRO A 460 25.35 -6.78 -38.51
CA PRO A 460 25.00 -8.17 -38.32
C PRO A 460 23.72 -8.59 -39.06
N GLU A 461 23.72 -9.83 -39.62
CA GLU A 461 22.58 -10.32 -40.44
C GLU A 461 21.43 -10.81 -39.60
N LYS A 462 21.71 -11.49 -38.49
CA LYS A 462 20.68 -12.00 -37.59
C LYS A 462 20.11 -10.89 -36.73
N ARG A 463 18.84 -10.96 -36.42
CA ARG A 463 18.13 -9.96 -35.62
C ARG A 463 17.52 -10.57 -34.38
N ALA A 464 17.62 -9.86 -33.26
CA ALA A 464 16.98 -10.21 -31.99
C ALA A 464 16.53 -8.96 -31.24
N THR A 465 15.73 -9.13 -30.23
CA THR A 465 15.25 -8.07 -29.34
C THR A 465 15.52 -8.44 -27.90
N ILE A 466 16.08 -7.49 -27.12
CA ILE A 466 16.27 -7.65 -25.67
C ILE A 466 15.42 -6.59 -24.96
N LEU A 467 14.48 -7.04 -24.12
CA LEU A 467 13.74 -6.20 -23.20
C LEU A 467 14.48 -6.18 -21.87
N PHE A 468 14.71 -5.00 -21.33
CA PHE A 468 15.28 -4.84 -19.99
C PHE A 468 14.38 -3.96 -19.11
N SER A 469 14.45 -4.17 -17.79
CA SER A 469 13.85 -3.26 -16.82
C SER A 469 14.87 -2.92 -15.72
N GLY A 470 14.72 -1.74 -15.12
CA GLY A 470 15.54 -1.30 -14.00
C GLY A 470 17.05 -1.47 -14.22
N SER A 471 17.72 -2.06 -13.23
CA SER A 471 19.19 -2.26 -13.23
C SER A 471 19.70 -3.22 -14.30
N ALA A 472 18.83 -4.06 -14.89
CA ALA A 472 19.24 -5.00 -15.93
C ALA A 472 19.66 -4.32 -17.25
N GLN A 473 19.51 -3.00 -17.40
CA GLN A 473 19.93 -2.23 -18.57
C GLN A 473 21.43 -2.41 -18.92
N GLY A 474 22.30 -2.49 -17.92
CA GLY A 474 23.75 -2.70 -18.12
C GLY A 474 24.04 -4.09 -18.68
N ILE A 475 23.37 -5.09 -18.16
CA ILE A 475 23.45 -6.49 -18.61
C ILE A 475 22.98 -6.61 -20.06
N ALA A 476 21.82 -6.04 -20.39
CA ALA A 476 21.25 -6.08 -21.74
C ALA A 476 22.15 -5.42 -22.78
N ARG A 477 22.75 -4.28 -22.43
CA ARG A 477 23.71 -3.55 -23.30
C ARG A 477 24.98 -4.37 -23.56
N HIS A 478 25.52 -5.01 -22.51
CA HIS A 478 26.69 -5.88 -22.64
C HIS A 478 26.38 -7.10 -23.51
N ALA A 479 25.26 -7.78 -23.24
CA ALA A 479 24.84 -8.94 -24.05
C ALA A 479 24.62 -8.58 -25.54
N ALA A 480 24.04 -7.40 -25.82
CA ALA A 480 23.87 -6.94 -27.21
C ALA A 480 25.18 -6.71 -27.92
N ALA A 481 26.21 -6.19 -27.22
CA ALA A 481 27.56 -6.03 -27.76
C ALA A 481 28.22 -7.39 -28.05
N GLU A 482 28.16 -8.34 -27.10
CA GLU A 482 28.69 -9.69 -27.26
C GLU A 482 28.01 -10.45 -28.43
N LEU A 483 26.68 -10.32 -28.57
CA LEU A 483 25.93 -10.90 -29.69
C LEU A 483 26.38 -10.36 -31.04
N ALA A 484 26.66 -9.06 -31.13
CA ALA A 484 27.13 -8.44 -32.36
C ALA A 484 28.59 -8.86 -32.70
N GLU A 485 29.47 -8.86 -31.71
CA GLU A 485 30.91 -9.14 -31.89
C GLU A 485 31.17 -10.62 -32.20
N HIS A 486 30.49 -11.55 -31.53
CA HIS A 486 30.81 -12.96 -31.55
C HIS A 486 29.83 -13.85 -32.30
N TYR A 487 28.57 -13.42 -32.50
CA TYR A 487 27.50 -14.27 -33.03
C TYR A 487 26.81 -13.70 -34.27
N ASN A 488 27.37 -12.64 -34.88
CA ASN A 488 26.79 -11.95 -36.04
C ASN A 488 25.28 -11.66 -35.86
N THR A 489 24.93 -11.22 -34.64
CA THR A 489 23.53 -10.98 -34.23
C THR A 489 23.37 -9.53 -33.77
N SER A 490 22.50 -8.79 -34.42
CA SER A 490 22.10 -7.43 -34.04
C SER A 490 20.93 -7.51 -33.10
N ALA A 491 21.12 -7.14 -31.84
CA ALA A 491 20.04 -7.05 -30.86
C ALA A 491 19.60 -5.58 -30.65
N GLU A 492 18.35 -5.28 -30.88
CA GLU A 492 17.77 -4.01 -30.47
C GLU A 492 17.35 -4.05 -28.98
N LEU A 493 17.44 -2.92 -28.31
CA LEU A 493 17.22 -2.78 -26.88
C LEU A 493 15.91 -2.02 -26.61
N TRP A 494 15.07 -2.59 -25.78
CA TRP A 494 13.79 -2.00 -25.37
C TRP A 494 13.74 -1.87 -23.84
N SER A 495 13.35 -0.68 -23.36
CA SER A 495 13.11 -0.46 -21.93
C SER A 495 11.64 -0.81 -21.60
N ALA A 496 11.45 -1.79 -20.73
CA ALA A 496 10.17 -2.21 -20.21
C ALA A 496 9.95 -1.56 -18.84
N THR A 497 9.41 -0.35 -18.84
CA THR A 497 9.21 0.43 -17.60
C THR A 497 8.06 -0.08 -16.74
N SER A 498 7.08 -0.83 -17.30
CA SER A 498 5.97 -1.39 -16.52
C SER A 498 5.27 -2.57 -17.20
N TYR A 499 5.60 -3.77 -16.79
CA TYR A 499 4.88 -4.97 -17.24
C TYR A 499 3.42 -5.00 -16.75
N LYS A 500 3.14 -4.43 -15.57
CA LYS A 500 1.77 -4.30 -15.05
C LYS A 500 0.89 -3.46 -15.98
N ARG A 501 1.35 -2.29 -16.42
CA ARG A 501 0.59 -1.42 -17.32
C ARG A 501 0.30 -2.07 -18.66
N LEU A 502 1.30 -2.74 -19.24
CA LEU A 502 1.15 -3.50 -20.49
C LEU A 502 0.10 -4.60 -20.35
N ARG A 503 0.16 -5.36 -19.24
CA ARG A 503 -0.81 -6.41 -18.94
C ARG A 503 -2.23 -5.88 -18.76
N GLU A 504 -2.41 -4.83 -17.97
CA GLU A 504 -3.74 -4.25 -17.69
C GLU A 504 -4.40 -3.70 -18.95
N GLU A 505 -3.65 -3.01 -19.79
CA GLU A 505 -4.13 -2.54 -21.09
C GLU A 505 -4.56 -3.72 -21.97
N ALA A 506 -3.72 -4.75 -22.10
CA ALA A 506 -3.99 -5.92 -22.90
C ALA A 506 -5.24 -6.69 -22.41
N LEU A 507 -5.44 -6.82 -21.11
CA LEU A 507 -6.66 -7.42 -20.53
C LEU A 507 -7.90 -6.56 -20.84
N GLY A 508 -7.76 -5.24 -20.82
CA GLY A 508 -8.80 -4.32 -21.22
C GLY A 508 -9.22 -4.51 -22.70
N VAL A 509 -8.23 -4.64 -23.57
CA VAL A 509 -8.43 -4.92 -25.00
C VAL A 509 -9.13 -6.28 -25.20
N GLU A 510 -8.67 -7.34 -24.53
CA GLU A 510 -9.32 -8.66 -24.60
C GLU A 510 -10.78 -8.61 -24.15
N ARG A 511 -11.03 -7.92 -23.03
CA ARG A 511 -12.40 -7.75 -22.53
C ARG A 511 -13.26 -7.01 -23.55
N TRP A 512 -12.75 -5.90 -24.12
CA TRP A 512 -13.46 -5.13 -25.14
C TRP A 512 -13.80 -6.00 -26.34
N ASN A 513 -12.83 -6.71 -26.91
CA ASN A 513 -13.00 -7.60 -28.05
C ASN A 513 -14.05 -8.70 -27.80
N ARG A 514 -14.11 -9.23 -26.58
CA ARG A 514 -15.09 -10.26 -26.21
C ARG A 514 -16.51 -9.71 -26.12
N LEU A 515 -16.65 -8.47 -25.67
CA LEU A 515 -17.95 -7.82 -25.47
C LEU A 515 -18.47 -7.08 -26.72
N HIS A 516 -17.62 -6.92 -27.76
CA HIS A 516 -17.95 -6.27 -29.03
C HIS A 516 -17.60 -7.20 -30.20
N PRO A 517 -18.27 -8.36 -30.33
CA PRO A 517 -17.87 -9.39 -31.30
C PRO A 517 -18.08 -8.99 -32.75
N THR A 518 -18.88 -7.96 -33.03
CA THR A 518 -19.18 -7.42 -34.37
C THR A 518 -18.29 -6.25 -34.76
N GLU A 519 -17.53 -5.71 -33.83
CA GLU A 519 -16.63 -4.58 -34.08
C GLU A 519 -15.25 -5.07 -34.55
N GLU A 520 -14.48 -4.17 -35.16
CA GLU A 520 -13.10 -4.45 -35.53
C GLU A 520 -12.27 -4.77 -34.24
N ARG A 521 -11.55 -5.87 -34.29
CA ARG A 521 -10.74 -6.31 -33.13
C ARG A 521 -9.62 -5.32 -32.85
N ARG A 522 -9.53 -4.87 -31.62
CA ARG A 522 -8.39 -4.10 -31.10
C ARG A 522 -7.22 -5.04 -30.84
N VAL A 523 -6.01 -4.52 -31.01
CA VAL A 523 -4.75 -5.23 -30.72
C VAL A 523 -4.11 -4.59 -29.48
N PRO A 524 -3.67 -5.39 -28.48
CA PRO A 524 -2.96 -4.86 -27.32
C PRO A 524 -1.72 -4.06 -27.70
N ILE A 525 -1.45 -2.97 -26.98
CA ILE A 525 -0.29 -2.10 -27.24
C ILE A 525 1.01 -2.90 -27.23
N VAL A 526 1.20 -3.79 -26.26
CA VAL A 526 2.39 -4.64 -26.18
C VAL A 526 2.56 -5.51 -27.43
N THR A 527 1.47 -6.06 -27.96
CA THR A 527 1.48 -6.84 -29.21
C THR A 527 1.87 -5.96 -30.40
N GLN A 528 1.24 -4.77 -30.53
CA GLN A 528 1.56 -3.82 -31.59
C GLN A 528 3.04 -3.40 -31.58
N MET A 529 3.57 -3.08 -30.41
CA MET A 529 4.96 -2.66 -30.25
C MET A 529 5.93 -3.79 -30.59
N LEU A 530 5.70 -4.98 -30.02
CA LEU A 530 6.56 -6.14 -30.24
C LEU A 530 6.42 -6.75 -31.64
N ASP A 531 5.34 -6.47 -32.35
CA ASP A 531 5.20 -6.83 -33.78
C ASP A 531 6.21 -6.08 -34.66
N THR A 532 6.60 -4.88 -34.25
CA THR A 532 7.66 -4.11 -34.91
C THR A 532 9.07 -4.49 -34.46
N ALA A 533 9.23 -5.26 -33.41
CA ALA A 533 10.51 -5.70 -32.87
C ALA A 533 11.17 -6.76 -33.78
N ALA A 534 12.46 -6.89 -33.72
CA ALA A 534 13.21 -7.75 -34.61
C ALA A 534 13.51 -9.14 -34.01
N GLY A 535 13.15 -10.21 -34.71
CA GLY A 535 13.51 -11.59 -34.34
C GLY A 535 12.93 -12.11 -33.03
N PRO A 536 13.57 -13.10 -32.38
CA PRO A 536 13.16 -13.62 -31.07
C PRO A 536 13.38 -12.55 -29.99
N ILE A 537 12.64 -12.66 -28.90
CA ILE A 537 12.61 -11.69 -27.81
C ILE A 537 13.15 -12.33 -26.53
N THR A 538 14.12 -11.69 -25.90
CA THR A 538 14.64 -12.06 -24.58
C THR A 538 14.34 -10.95 -23.59
N ALA A 539 13.66 -11.25 -22.47
CA ALA A 539 13.43 -10.31 -21.39
C ALA A 539 14.38 -10.60 -20.22
N VAL A 540 15.03 -9.56 -19.68
CA VAL A 540 15.89 -9.66 -18.50
C VAL A 540 15.50 -8.62 -17.45
N THR A 541 15.38 -9.06 -16.20
CA THR A 541 15.00 -8.23 -15.06
C THR A 541 15.76 -8.64 -13.80
N ASP A 542 15.93 -7.71 -12.86
CA ASP A 542 16.45 -7.99 -11.51
C ASP A 542 15.35 -8.43 -10.51
N PHE A 543 14.19 -8.70 -11.03
CA PHE A 543 13.04 -9.30 -10.32
C PHE A 543 12.79 -10.72 -10.80
N MET A 544 11.90 -11.43 -10.15
CA MET A 544 11.53 -12.78 -10.56
C MET A 544 10.89 -12.81 -11.97
N LYS A 545 11.03 -13.94 -12.67
CA LYS A 545 10.51 -14.15 -14.03
C LYS A 545 9.00 -13.87 -14.16
N ALA A 546 8.25 -14.05 -13.07
CA ALA A 546 6.82 -13.72 -13.02
C ALA A 546 6.49 -12.26 -13.34
N VAL A 547 7.48 -11.34 -13.31
CA VAL A 547 7.29 -9.93 -13.69
C VAL A 547 7.14 -9.79 -15.20
N PRO A 548 8.09 -10.21 -16.05
CA PRO A 548 7.92 -10.23 -17.51
C PRO A 548 6.87 -11.23 -18.00
N ASP A 549 6.65 -12.36 -17.30
CA ASP A 549 5.63 -13.35 -17.64
C ASP A 549 4.23 -12.74 -17.75
N GLN A 550 3.97 -11.61 -17.11
CA GLN A 550 2.70 -10.90 -17.19
C GLN A 550 2.27 -10.57 -18.62
N ILE A 551 3.22 -10.45 -19.56
CA ILE A 551 2.95 -10.12 -20.96
C ILE A 551 3.13 -11.31 -21.92
N ALA A 552 3.62 -12.48 -21.45
CA ALA A 552 4.02 -13.60 -22.31
C ALA A 552 2.93 -14.01 -23.32
N ARG A 553 1.66 -14.06 -22.91
CA ARG A 553 0.56 -14.45 -23.80
C ARG A 553 0.16 -13.38 -24.83
N PHE A 554 0.69 -12.17 -24.71
CA PHE A 554 0.43 -11.04 -25.60
C PHE A 554 1.59 -10.76 -26.57
N VAL A 555 2.71 -11.45 -26.40
CA VAL A 555 3.82 -11.46 -27.36
C VAL A 555 3.33 -12.12 -28.67
N PRO A 556 3.74 -11.62 -29.86
CA PRO A 556 3.38 -12.25 -31.13
C PRO A 556 3.74 -13.76 -31.13
N ARG A 557 2.80 -14.61 -31.55
CA ARG A 557 2.89 -16.07 -31.39
C ARG A 557 3.99 -16.75 -32.22
N ASP A 558 4.45 -16.10 -33.24
CA ASP A 558 5.51 -16.57 -34.15
C ASP A 558 6.92 -16.23 -33.63
N ARG A 559 7.02 -15.62 -32.46
CA ARG A 559 8.28 -15.18 -31.86
C ARG A 559 8.58 -15.93 -30.58
N PRO A 560 9.71 -16.63 -30.48
CA PRO A 560 10.19 -17.15 -29.21
C PRO A 560 10.33 -16.03 -28.17
N PHE A 561 9.91 -16.29 -26.95
CA PHE A 561 10.01 -15.35 -25.83
C PHE A 561 10.68 -16.01 -24.64
N ASN A 562 11.95 -15.64 -24.39
CA ASN A 562 12.77 -16.16 -23.31
C ASN A 562 12.85 -15.14 -22.17
N ILE A 563 12.73 -15.60 -20.93
CA ILE A 563 12.71 -14.73 -19.75
C ILE A 563 13.80 -15.14 -18.77
N LEU A 564 14.63 -14.16 -18.39
CA LEU A 564 15.61 -14.29 -17.32
C LEU A 564 15.25 -13.34 -16.16
N GLY A 565 15.33 -13.87 -14.95
CA GLY A 565 14.96 -13.14 -13.73
C GLY A 565 15.51 -13.82 -12.48
N THR A 566 15.41 -13.16 -11.35
CA THR A 566 16.02 -13.56 -10.08
C THR A 566 15.06 -14.38 -9.22
N ASP A 567 14.65 -15.56 -9.71
CA ASP A 567 13.84 -16.49 -8.92
C ASP A 567 14.65 -17.10 -7.76
N GLY A 568 13.97 -17.58 -6.73
CA GLY A 568 14.61 -18.15 -5.54
C GLY A 568 14.74 -17.17 -4.38
N MET A 569 15.59 -17.50 -3.41
CA MET A 569 15.84 -16.67 -2.22
C MET A 569 17.01 -15.71 -2.47
N GLY A 570 17.02 -14.57 -1.77
CA GLY A 570 18.14 -13.63 -1.81
C GLY A 570 19.47 -14.28 -1.36
N ARG A 571 20.56 -13.73 -1.82
CA ARG A 571 21.94 -14.12 -1.46
C ARG A 571 22.77 -12.87 -1.16
N SER A 572 23.78 -12.99 -0.29
CA SER A 572 24.70 -11.90 0.02
C SER A 572 26.05 -12.16 -0.64
N ASP A 573 26.34 -11.41 -1.69
CA ASP A 573 27.60 -11.50 -2.45
C ASP A 573 27.86 -10.19 -3.23
N THR A 574 28.87 -10.19 -4.12
CA THR A 574 29.09 -9.12 -5.10
C THR A 574 27.98 -9.12 -6.16
N ARG A 575 27.80 -7.99 -6.86
CA ARG A 575 26.81 -7.90 -7.96
C ARG A 575 27.07 -8.92 -9.06
N GLU A 576 28.31 -9.08 -9.43
CA GLU A 576 28.74 -10.03 -10.46
C GLU A 576 28.42 -11.48 -10.08
N ALA A 577 28.77 -11.87 -8.84
CA ALA A 577 28.47 -13.21 -8.32
C ALA A 577 26.95 -13.44 -8.20
N LEU A 578 26.19 -12.45 -7.75
CA LEU A 578 24.73 -12.54 -7.68
C LEU A 578 24.09 -12.68 -9.07
N ARG A 579 24.51 -11.88 -10.06
CA ARG A 579 24.03 -11.99 -11.43
C ARG A 579 24.36 -13.33 -12.06
N ARG A 580 25.52 -13.87 -11.75
CA ARG A 580 25.91 -15.22 -12.16
C ARG A 580 25.04 -16.28 -11.51
N HIS A 581 24.85 -16.20 -10.18
CA HIS A 581 24.01 -17.12 -9.41
C HIS A 581 22.56 -17.14 -9.91
N PHE A 582 21.98 -15.97 -10.18
CA PHE A 582 20.59 -15.86 -10.67
C PHE A 582 20.46 -16.03 -12.20
N GLU A 583 21.54 -16.38 -12.90
CA GLU A 583 21.56 -16.63 -14.34
C GLU A 583 21.03 -15.43 -15.17
N ILE A 584 21.33 -14.22 -14.74
CA ILE A 584 20.95 -12.97 -15.44
C ILE A 584 22.16 -12.18 -15.94
N ASP A 585 23.38 -12.67 -15.83
CA ASP A 585 24.55 -11.98 -16.40
C ASP A 585 24.51 -11.95 -17.94
N ALA A 586 25.42 -11.19 -18.55
CA ALA A 586 25.43 -11.02 -20.00
C ALA A 586 25.59 -12.34 -20.76
N GLY A 587 26.35 -13.32 -20.23
CA GLY A 587 26.52 -14.63 -20.83
C GLY A 587 25.21 -15.42 -20.91
N HIS A 588 24.44 -15.45 -19.83
CA HIS A 588 23.13 -16.11 -19.81
C HIS A 588 22.12 -15.42 -20.75
N VAL A 589 22.15 -14.07 -20.84
CA VAL A 589 21.30 -13.34 -21.80
C VAL A 589 21.66 -13.68 -23.24
N VAL A 590 22.97 -13.82 -23.54
CA VAL A 590 23.45 -14.26 -24.88
C VAL A 590 22.94 -15.65 -25.18
N VAL A 591 23.12 -16.61 -24.26
CA VAL A 591 22.65 -17.99 -24.41
C VAL A 591 21.14 -18.03 -24.65
N ALA A 592 20.34 -17.33 -23.85
CA ALA A 592 18.89 -17.29 -24.01
C ALA A 592 18.47 -16.67 -25.37
N THR A 593 19.16 -15.64 -25.82
CA THR A 593 18.88 -15.00 -27.12
C THR A 593 19.24 -15.92 -28.29
N LEU A 594 20.38 -16.62 -28.22
CA LEU A 594 20.77 -17.62 -29.21
C LEU A 594 19.82 -18.81 -29.24
N THR A 595 19.35 -19.26 -28.08
CA THR A 595 18.29 -20.30 -27.98
C THR A 595 17.04 -19.87 -28.73
N GLY A 596 16.58 -18.64 -28.54
CA GLY A 596 15.44 -18.10 -29.29
C GLY A 596 15.69 -18.06 -30.81
N LEU A 597 16.91 -17.75 -31.25
CA LEU A 597 17.29 -17.79 -32.67
C LEU A 597 17.26 -19.21 -33.22
N VAL A 598 17.68 -20.21 -32.44
CA VAL A 598 17.61 -21.63 -32.82
C VAL A 598 16.14 -22.07 -32.93
N GLU A 599 15.30 -21.74 -31.97
CA GLU A 599 13.86 -22.04 -31.99
C GLU A 599 13.15 -21.40 -33.19
N ALA A 600 13.58 -20.21 -33.60
CA ALA A 600 13.10 -19.50 -34.79
C ALA A 600 13.70 -20.06 -36.11
N GLY A 601 14.61 -21.02 -36.05
CA GLY A 601 15.30 -21.55 -37.24
C GLY A 601 16.32 -20.61 -37.88
N LEU A 602 16.79 -19.58 -37.13
CA LEU A 602 17.71 -18.54 -37.59
C LEU A 602 19.16 -18.79 -37.19
N ALA A 603 19.42 -19.77 -36.33
CA ALA A 603 20.76 -20.17 -35.89
C ALA A 603 20.86 -21.69 -35.70
N ASP A 604 22.09 -22.21 -35.69
CA ASP A 604 22.39 -23.61 -35.37
C ASP A 604 22.57 -23.78 -33.85
N VAL A 605 22.22 -24.94 -33.31
CA VAL A 605 22.37 -25.27 -31.88
C VAL A 605 23.82 -25.18 -31.40
N SER A 606 24.81 -25.35 -32.29
CA SER A 606 26.22 -25.19 -31.98
C SER A 606 26.57 -23.79 -31.48
N ALA A 607 25.83 -22.73 -31.90
CA ALA A 607 26.03 -21.39 -31.40
C ALA A 607 25.70 -21.27 -29.91
N VAL A 608 24.68 -22.01 -29.45
CA VAL A 608 24.32 -22.07 -28.02
C VAL A 608 25.38 -22.79 -27.22
N SER A 609 25.85 -23.95 -27.72
CA SER A 609 26.92 -24.75 -27.08
C SER A 609 28.24 -23.96 -27.00
N ASP A 610 28.59 -23.21 -28.05
CA ASP A 610 29.75 -22.32 -28.06
C ASP A 610 29.62 -21.20 -27.02
N ALA A 611 28.46 -20.61 -26.91
CA ALA A 611 28.19 -19.56 -25.89
C ALA A 611 28.29 -20.09 -24.46
N ILE A 612 27.74 -21.28 -24.18
CA ILE A 612 27.84 -21.95 -22.87
C ILE A 612 29.33 -22.13 -22.50
N ALA A 613 30.13 -22.64 -23.45
CA ALA A 613 31.56 -22.84 -23.25
C ALA A 613 32.33 -21.51 -23.14
N ARG A 614 32.02 -20.50 -23.97
CA ARG A 614 32.69 -19.18 -23.99
C ARG A 614 32.51 -18.43 -22.67
N TYR A 615 31.30 -18.46 -22.10
CA TYR A 615 30.98 -17.73 -20.86
C TYR A 615 31.16 -18.61 -19.60
N ASP A 616 31.79 -19.79 -19.73
CA ASP A 616 32.06 -20.71 -18.63
C ASP A 616 30.79 -20.97 -17.79
N ILE A 617 29.67 -21.25 -18.49
CA ILE A 617 28.39 -21.58 -17.84
C ILE A 617 28.38 -23.08 -17.54
N ASP A 618 28.15 -23.42 -16.25
CA ASP A 618 27.96 -24.79 -15.82
C ASP A 618 26.50 -25.22 -16.06
N PRO A 619 26.22 -26.09 -17.03
CA PRO A 619 24.85 -26.52 -17.31
C PRO A 619 24.24 -27.39 -16.22
N GLU A 620 25.06 -27.92 -15.30
CA GLU A 620 24.63 -28.75 -14.18
C GLU A 620 24.54 -27.92 -12.86
N ALA A 621 24.69 -26.59 -12.92
CA ALA A 621 24.54 -25.73 -11.77
C ALA A 621 23.13 -25.88 -11.17
N ILE A 622 23.04 -25.77 -9.84
CA ILE A 622 21.73 -25.84 -9.16
C ILE A 622 20.87 -24.63 -9.56
N ASP A 623 19.66 -24.90 -10.02
CA ASP A 623 18.66 -23.87 -10.30
C ASP A 623 18.49 -22.95 -9.07
N PRO A 624 18.67 -21.63 -9.20
CA PRO A 624 18.52 -20.66 -8.11
C PRO A 624 17.21 -20.77 -7.33
N LEU A 625 16.15 -21.24 -7.97
CA LEU A 625 14.85 -21.51 -7.31
C LEU A 625 14.96 -22.58 -6.21
N ASN A 626 15.89 -23.51 -6.37
CA ASN A 626 16.09 -24.68 -5.48
C ASN A 626 17.39 -24.59 -4.66
N ALA A 627 18.19 -23.54 -4.83
CA ALA A 627 19.49 -23.38 -4.22
C ALA A 627 19.41 -22.91 -2.75
#